data_076b926ee365aabb09c9e5a168aede9e
#
_entry.id   076b926ee365aabb09c9e5a168aede9e
#
_cell.length_a   1.000
_cell.length_b   1.000
_cell.length_c   1.000
_cell.angle_alpha   90.00
_cell.angle_beta   90.00
_cell.angle_gamma   90.00
#
_symmetry.space_group_name_H-M   'P 1'
#
loop_
_entity.id
_entity.type
_entity.pdbx_description
1 polymer ?
#
loop_
_entity_poly.entity_id
_entity_poly.type
_entity_poly.pdbx_seq_one_letter_code
_entity_poly.pdbx_strand_id
1 'polypeptide(L)'
;MTKPLEGRIALVTGASRGIGRAAAFAFAEAGAHVIALARTTGGLEELDDEIRAIGGSATLVPADLADAAAIEKLGPALLERWGRLDILLANAGILGPLAPLTHVSAKEWAEVFDINVSANWRLLKSVEPALKASESGRAIFLSSGAAHKGLAYWAPYAVSKAALEAMARSYADETRSTNLRVMLVNPGPLRTRMRAQAMPGEDPMTLKTPEDLAPHLVEIASPEWSETGKIFDFPQGKVLTPQMPA
;
A
#
# COMPACT_ATOMS: atom_id res chain seq x y z
N MET A 1 -19.31 -20.36 6.04
CA MET A 1 -17.92 -20.36 5.50
C MET A 1 -17.15 -19.33 6.28
N THR A 2 -15.94 -19.65 6.74
CA THR A 2 -15.04 -18.68 7.39
C THR A 2 -14.61 -17.64 6.34
N LYS A 3 -14.57 -16.37 6.74
CA LYS A 3 -14.10 -15.30 5.87
C LYS A 3 -12.58 -15.40 5.64
N PRO A 4 -12.04 -15.05 4.45
CA PRO A 4 -10.63 -15.29 4.12
C PRO A 4 -9.63 -14.54 5.01
N LEU A 5 -10.03 -13.43 5.64
CA LEU A 5 -9.18 -12.65 6.54
C LEU A 5 -9.71 -12.64 7.99
N GLU A 6 -10.53 -13.62 8.36
CA GLU A 6 -11.14 -13.69 9.70
C GLU A 6 -10.09 -13.65 10.82
N GLY A 7 -10.26 -12.72 11.75
CA GLY A 7 -9.38 -12.54 12.92
C GLY A 7 -7.98 -11.97 12.59
N ARG A 8 -7.71 -11.55 11.37
CA ARG A 8 -6.44 -10.92 10.97
C ARG A 8 -6.42 -9.43 11.34
N ILE A 9 -5.25 -8.91 11.65
CA ILE A 9 -5.01 -7.49 11.91
C ILE A 9 -4.33 -6.87 10.68
N ALA A 10 -4.98 -5.89 10.06
CA ALA A 10 -4.53 -5.27 8.81
C ALA A 10 -4.25 -3.77 8.99
N LEU A 11 -3.03 -3.34 8.76
CA LEU A 11 -2.65 -1.92 8.68
C LEU A 11 -2.70 -1.45 7.22
N VAL A 12 -3.52 -0.44 6.94
CA VAL A 12 -3.65 0.16 5.61
C VAL A 12 -3.25 1.63 5.67
N THR A 13 -2.25 2.02 4.90
CA THR A 13 -1.84 3.43 4.78
C THR A 13 -2.53 4.12 3.62
N GLY A 14 -2.86 5.42 3.81
CA GLY A 14 -3.65 6.17 2.83
C GLY A 14 -5.09 5.67 2.72
N ALA A 15 -5.65 5.22 3.84
CA ALA A 15 -6.96 4.56 3.92
C ALA A 15 -8.16 5.50 3.72
N SER A 16 -7.97 6.83 3.72
CA SER A 16 -9.10 7.78 3.64
C SER A 16 -9.73 7.93 2.24
N ARG A 17 -9.12 7.39 1.18
CA ARG A 17 -9.63 7.49 -0.20
C ARG A 17 -8.97 6.51 -1.17
N GLY A 18 -9.58 6.37 -2.37
CA GLY A 18 -9.02 5.61 -3.49
C GLY A 18 -8.70 4.16 -3.14
N ILE A 19 -7.56 3.65 -3.61
CA ILE A 19 -7.17 2.25 -3.45
C ILE A 19 -7.12 1.84 -1.97
N GLY A 20 -6.51 2.69 -1.12
CA GLY A 20 -6.39 2.39 0.31
C GLY A 20 -7.74 2.25 1.01
N ARG A 21 -8.72 3.11 0.67
CA ARG A 21 -10.08 3.03 1.22
C ARG A 21 -10.81 1.78 0.75
N ALA A 22 -10.79 1.50 -0.55
CA ALA A 22 -11.42 0.32 -1.11
C ALA A 22 -10.81 -0.98 -0.53
N ALA A 23 -9.48 -1.03 -0.39
CA ALA A 23 -8.80 -2.17 0.24
C ALA A 23 -9.16 -2.32 1.72
N ALA A 24 -9.17 -1.22 2.49
CA ALA A 24 -9.53 -1.24 3.90
C ALA A 24 -10.96 -1.77 4.12
N PHE A 25 -11.92 -1.29 3.32
CA PHE A 25 -13.29 -1.78 3.34
C PHE A 25 -13.38 -3.28 3.00
N ALA A 26 -12.72 -3.71 1.91
CA ALA A 26 -12.73 -5.11 1.49
C ALA A 26 -12.02 -6.03 2.50
N PHE A 27 -10.96 -5.58 3.17
CA PHE A 27 -10.32 -6.35 4.25
C PHE A 27 -11.25 -6.53 5.44
N ALA A 28 -12.00 -5.48 5.83
CA ALA A 28 -13.00 -5.57 6.90
C ALA A 28 -14.16 -6.49 6.50
N GLU A 29 -14.66 -6.40 5.26
CA GLU A 29 -15.69 -7.31 4.73
C GLU A 29 -15.21 -8.76 4.73
N ALA A 30 -13.91 -8.98 4.44
CA ALA A 30 -13.25 -10.27 4.49
C ALA A 30 -12.94 -10.78 5.93
N GLY A 31 -13.28 -10.01 6.97
CA GLY A 31 -13.18 -10.41 8.39
C GLY A 31 -11.96 -9.89 9.14
N ALA A 32 -11.12 -9.05 8.54
CA ALA A 32 -10.00 -8.44 9.23
C ALA A 32 -10.43 -7.29 10.15
N HIS A 33 -9.71 -7.08 11.25
CA HIS A 33 -9.72 -5.81 11.96
C HIS A 33 -8.78 -4.83 11.24
N VAL A 34 -9.31 -3.70 10.77
CA VAL A 34 -8.56 -2.74 9.97
C VAL A 34 -7.99 -1.61 10.82
N ILE A 35 -6.69 -1.38 10.75
CA ILE A 35 -6.03 -0.20 11.28
C ILE A 35 -5.86 0.77 10.11
N ALA A 36 -6.73 1.78 10.06
CA ALA A 36 -6.81 2.72 8.95
C ALA A 36 -5.96 3.96 9.25
N LEU A 37 -4.84 4.12 8.54
CA LEU A 37 -3.92 5.24 8.71
C LEU A 37 -4.05 6.23 7.54
N ALA A 38 -4.36 7.49 7.86
CA ALA A 38 -4.33 8.60 6.91
C ALA A 38 -4.26 9.95 7.64
N ARG A 39 -3.97 11.02 6.92
CA ARG A 39 -3.93 12.40 7.46
C ARG A 39 -5.32 13.00 7.67
N THR A 40 -6.30 12.59 6.87
CA THR A 40 -7.64 13.20 6.82
C THR A 40 -8.58 12.44 7.74
N THR A 41 -8.90 13.01 8.89
CA THR A 41 -9.77 12.40 9.91
C THR A 41 -11.17 12.11 9.36
N GLY A 42 -11.84 13.06 8.72
CA GLY A 42 -13.19 12.85 8.20
C GLY A 42 -13.31 11.68 7.22
N GLY A 43 -12.33 11.50 6.32
CA GLY A 43 -12.34 10.34 5.43
C GLY A 43 -12.05 9.00 6.11
N LEU A 44 -11.43 9.01 7.31
CA LEU A 44 -11.30 7.82 8.15
C LEU A 44 -12.59 7.52 8.91
N GLU A 45 -13.28 8.56 9.39
CA GLU A 45 -14.57 8.43 10.08
C GLU A 45 -15.65 7.87 9.14
N GLU A 46 -15.75 8.40 7.92
CA GLU A 46 -16.63 7.86 6.87
C GLU A 46 -16.35 6.37 6.59
N LEU A 47 -15.08 5.99 6.49
CA LEU A 47 -14.69 4.60 6.28
C LEU A 47 -15.08 3.72 7.49
N ASP A 48 -14.88 4.18 8.72
CA ASP A 48 -15.25 3.46 9.93
C ASP A 48 -16.76 3.21 10.02
N ASP A 49 -17.56 4.23 9.69
CA ASP A 49 -19.03 4.11 9.66
C ASP A 49 -19.49 3.06 8.64
N GLU A 50 -18.88 3.04 7.46
CA GLU A 50 -19.17 2.03 6.45
C GLU A 50 -18.75 0.61 6.89
N ILE A 51 -17.55 0.48 7.49
CA ILE A 51 -17.06 -0.80 8.02
C ILE A 51 -17.99 -1.30 9.14
N ARG A 52 -18.46 -0.42 10.04
CA ARG A 52 -19.43 -0.79 11.09
C ARG A 52 -20.77 -1.19 10.50
N ALA A 53 -21.22 -0.54 9.44
CA ALA A 53 -22.50 -0.87 8.79
C ALA A 53 -22.55 -2.32 8.26
N ILE A 54 -21.40 -2.89 7.89
CA ILE A 54 -21.27 -4.30 7.46
C ILE A 54 -20.89 -5.25 8.59
N GLY A 55 -20.88 -4.77 9.86
CA GLY A 55 -20.53 -5.57 11.03
C GLY A 55 -19.01 -5.82 11.19
N GLY A 56 -18.18 -5.09 10.46
CA GLY A 56 -16.72 -5.09 10.58
C GLY A 56 -16.20 -4.22 11.73
N SER A 57 -14.89 -4.09 11.84
CA SER A 57 -14.26 -3.25 12.86
C SER A 57 -13.00 -2.55 12.34
N ALA A 58 -12.81 -1.29 12.75
CA ALA A 58 -11.61 -0.53 12.45
C ALA A 58 -11.05 0.21 13.67
N THR A 59 -9.77 0.56 13.59
CA THR A 59 -9.09 1.51 14.46
C THR A 59 -8.53 2.63 13.61
N LEU A 60 -8.96 3.85 13.87
CA LEU A 60 -8.50 5.01 13.11
C LEU A 60 -7.18 5.55 13.67
N VAL A 61 -6.22 5.77 12.79
CA VAL A 61 -4.91 6.36 13.10
C VAL A 61 -4.72 7.61 12.25
N PRO A 62 -5.21 8.78 12.71
CA PRO A 62 -4.95 10.04 12.03
C PRO A 62 -3.49 10.43 12.23
N ALA A 63 -2.64 10.15 11.22
CA ALA A 63 -1.21 10.42 11.25
C ALA A 63 -0.67 10.79 9.87
N ASP A 64 0.41 11.59 9.85
CA ASP A 64 1.18 11.87 8.64
C ASP A 64 2.36 10.90 8.56
N LEU A 65 2.53 10.23 7.43
CA LEU A 65 3.68 9.36 7.18
C LEU A 65 5.02 10.12 7.12
N ALA A 66 4.98 11.43 6.91
CA ALA A 66 6.16 12.29 7.02
C ALA A 66 6.61 12.50 8.48
N ASP A 67 5.72 12.30 9.46
CA ASP A 67 6.08 12.36 10.89
C ASP A 67 6.80 11.06 11.31
N ALA A 68 8.12 11.09 11.19
CA ALA A 68 8.98 9.96 11.53
C ALA A 68 8.76 9.48 12.98
N ALA A 69 8.60 10.42 13.94
CA ALA A 69 8.45 10.09 15.34
C ALA A 69 7.09 9.39 15.63
N ALA A 70 6.02 9.80 14.95
CA ALA A 70 4.73 9.12 15.04
C ALA A 70 4.79 7.72 14.44
N ILE A 71 5.46 7.55 13.29
CA ILE A 71 5.58 6.24 12.63
C ILE A 71 6.47 5.27 13.41
N GLU A 72 7.55 5.74 14.05
CA GLU A 72 8.39 4.88 14.89
C GLU A 72 7.66 4.29 16.09
N LYS A 73 6.68 5.01 16.64
CA LYS A 73 5.87 4.55 17.77
C LYS A 73 4.76 3.58 17.38
N LEU A 74 4.40 3.55 16.09
CA LEU A 74 3.25 2.78 15.62
C LEU A 74 3.45 1.27 15.83
N GLY A 75 4.58 0.72 15.39
CA GLY A 75 4.85 -0.72 15.50
C GLY A 75 4.83 -1.23 16.94
N PRO A 76 5.54 -0.61 17.89
CA PRO A 76 5.43 -0.96 19.31
C PRO A 76 4.00 -0.92 19.84
N ALA A 77 3.21 0.11 19.50
CA ALA A 77 1.80 0.22 19.93
C ALA A 77 0.92 -0.88 19.32
N LEU A 78 1.17 -1.29 18.07
CA LEU A 78 0.47 -2.41 17.43
C LEU A 78 0.81 -3.72 18.13
N LEU A 79 2.08 -3.95 18.41
CA LEU A 79 2.54 -5.17 19.09
C LEU A 79 1.99 -5.27 20.51
N GLU A 80 1.99 -4.16 21.25
CA GLU A 80 1.42 -4.10 22.59
C GLU A 80 -0.09 -4.41 22.60
N ARG A 81 -0.84 -3.87 21.65
CA ARG A 81 -2.31 -3.97 21.63
C ARG A 81 -2.83 -5.29 21.06
N TRP A 82 -2.20 -5.84 20.02
CA TRP A 82 -2.68 -7.02 19.28
C TRP A 82 -1.71 -8.20 19.30
N GLY A 83 -0.48 -8.02 19.79
CA GLY A 83 0.56 -9.05 19.80
C GLY A 83 1.17 -9.36 18.44
N ARG A 84 0.55 -8.89 17.34
CA ARG A 84 0.98 -9.13 15.97
C ARG A 84 0.38 -8.13 14.99
N LEU A 85 0.90 -8.14 13.79
CA LEU A 85 0.30 -7.53 12.59
C LEU A 85 0.32 -8.58 11.47
N ASP A 86 -0.84 -8.89 10.92
CA ASP A 86 -0.94 -9.93 9.89
C ASP A 86 -0.78 -9.38 8.48
N ILE A 87 -1.25 -8.14 8.24
CA ILE A 87 -1.26 -7.52 6.91
C ILE A 87 -0.78 -6.07 7.03
N LEU A 88 0.23 -5.73 6.23
CA LEU A 88 0.61 -4.36 5.92
C LEU A 88 0.26 -4.07 4.46
N LEU A 89 -0.63 -3.11 4.20
CA LEU A 89 -0.82 -2.50 2.89
C LEU A 89 -0.18 -1.11 2.87
N ALA A 90 1.03 -1.03 2.34
CA ALA A 90 1.79 0.18 2.13
C ALA A 90 1.33 0.87 0.82
N ASN A 91 0.20 1.57 0.90
CA ASN A 91 -0.48 2.17 -0.25
C ASN A 91 -0.26 3.69 -0.37
N ALA A 92 -0.05 4.39 0.74
CA ALA A 92 0.10 5.84 0.71
C ALA A 92 1.25 6.30 -0.20
N GLY A 93 1.00 7.36 -0.95
CA GLY A 93 1.97 7.97 -1.84
C GLY A 93 1.44 9.25 -2.46
N ILE A 94 2.35 10.03 -3.01
CA ILE A 94 2.04 11.26 -3.74
C ILE A 94 2.59 11.19 -5.16
N LEU A 95 1.93 11.89 -6.10
CA LEU A 95 2.36 11.98 -7.50
C LEU A 95 3.58 12.89 -7.66
N GLY A 96 3.63 13.97 -6.88
CA GLY A 96 4.60 15.04 -7.10
C GLY A 96 4.31 15.85 -8.36
N PRO A 97 5.27 16.69 -8.80
CA PRO A 97 5.14 17.49 -10.00
C PRO A 97 5.28 16.63 -11.27
N LEU A 98 4.48 16.95 -12.28
CA LEU A 98 4.65 16.47 -13.65
C LEU A 98 5.36 17.56 -14.46
N ALA A 99 6.68 17.50 -14.52
CA ALA A 99 7.53 18.55 -15.11
C ALA A 99 8.77 17.93 -15.79
N PRO A 100 9.45 18.69 -16.69
CA PRO A 100 10.76 18.27 -17.18
C PRO A 100 11.71 17.98 -16.01
N LEU A 101 12.45 16.88 -16.08
CA LEU A 101 13.30 16.42 -14.97
C LEU A 101 14.21 17.53 -14.40
N THR A 102 14.81 18.32 -15.28
CA THR A 102 15.73 19.42 -14.89
C THR A 102 15.03 20.63 -14.28
N HIS A 103 13.70 20.71 -14.35
CA HIS A 103 12.90 21.81 -13.77
C HIS A 103 12.28 21.43 -12.43
N VAL A 104 12.37 20.17 -12.01
CA VAL A 104 11.91 19.74 -10.68
C VAL A 104 12.82 20.34 -9.61
N SER A 105 12.23 21.04 -8.64
CA SER A 105 13.00 21.61 -7.54
C SER A 105 13.50 20.52 -6.58
N ALA A 106 14.61 20.78 -5.89
CA ALA A 106 15.14 19.87 -4.87
C ALA A 106 14.10 19.57 -3.75
N LYS A 107 13.27 20.55 -3.41
CA LYS A 107 12.21 20.41 -2.41
C LYS A 107 11.13 19.41 -2.88
N GLU A 108 10.61 19.57 -4.08
CA GLU A 108 9.59 18.69 -4.65
C GLU A 108 10.12 17.27 -4.82
N TRP A 109 11.36 17.13 -5.28
CA TRP A 109 12.03 15.84 -5.37
C TRP A 109 12.11 15.16 -4.00
N ALA A 110 12.62 15.86 -2.99
CA ALA A 110 12.77 15.35 -1.64
C ALA A 110 11.42 14.96 -1.02
N GLU A 111 10.36 15.74 -1.22
CA GLU A 111 9.02 15.44 -0.72
C GLU A 111 8.47 14.13 -1.30
N VAL A 112 8.62 13.92 -2.62
CA VAL A 112 8.18 12.67 -3.25
C VAL A 112 8.94 11.46 -2.69
N PHE A 113 10.25 11.58 -2.52
CA PHE A 113 11.07 10.51 -1.96
C PHE A 113 10.78 10.26 -0.49
N ASP A 114 10.56 11.32 0.28
CA ASP A 114 10.26 11.17 1.71
C ASP A 114 8.96 10.38 1.92
N ILE A 115 7.90 10.69 1.17
CA ILE A 115 6.61 9.99 1.30
C ILE A 115 6.62 8.61 0.62
N ASN A 116 7.09 8.52 -0.63
CA ASN A 116 6.93 7.29 -1.40
C ASN A 116 7.97 6.22 -1.05
N VAL A 117 9.12 6.60 -0.52
CA VAL A 117 10.25 5.70 -0.23
C VAL A 117 10.59 5.69 1.25
N SER A 118 11.07 6.83 1.80
CA SER A 118 11.61 6.88 3.16
C SER A 118 10.55 6.57 4.22
N ALA A 119 9.33 7.10 4.05
CA ALA A 119 8.23 6.82 4.98
C ALA A 119 7.82 5.33 4.95
N ASN A 120 7.82 4.69 3.78
CA ASN A 120 7.55 3.26 3.68
C ASN A 120 8.65 2.41 4.33
N TRP A 121 9.92 2.81 4.20
CA TRP A 121 11.03 2.18 4.91
C TRP A 121 10.91 2.33 6.44
N ARG A 122 10.63 3.55 6.94
CA ARG A 122 10.41 3.80 8.37
C ARG A 122 9.24 2.99 8.91
N LEU A 123 8.12 2.96 8.17
CA LEU A 123 6.95 2.18 8.53
C LEU A 123 7.30 0.69 8.63
N LEU A 124 7.93 0.13 7.60
CA LEU A 124 8.35 -1.27 7.58
C LEU A 124 9.25 -1.60 8.78
N LYS A 125 10.28 -0.77 9.03
CA LYS A 125 11.16 -0.91 10.19
C LYS A 125 10.40 -0.91 11.51
N SER A 126 9.40 -0.04 11.66
CA SER A 126 8.59 0.08 12.87
C SER A 126 7.72 -1.16 13.08
N VAL A 127 7.03 -1.65 12.03
CA VAL A 127 6.04 -2.72 12.15
C VAL A 127 6.60 -4.14 11.93
N GLU A 128 7.85 -4.28 11.50
CA GLU A 128 8.47 -5.58 11.22
C GLU A 128 8.37 -6.56 12.39
N PRO A 129 8.65 -6.18 13.66
CA PRO A 129 8.49 -7.11 14.78
C PRO A 129 7.08 -7.68 14.90
N ALA A 130 6.06 -6.85 14.68
CA ALA A 130 4.66 -7.27 14.70
C ALA A 130 4.30 -8.15 13.49
N LEU A 131 4.84 -7.86 12.29
CA LEU A 131 4.67 -8.69 11.09
C LEU A 131 5.31 -10.07 11.25
N LYS A 132 6.50 -10.14 11.84
CA LYS A 132 7.21 -11.40 12.11
C LYS A 132 6.55 -12.23 13.21
N ALA A 133 5.78 -11.61 14.11
CA ALA A 133 5.00 -12.30 15.13
C ALA A 133 3.73 -12.97 14.56
N SER A 134 3.35 -12.67 13.34
CA SER A 134 2.26 -13.35 12.64
C SER A 134 2.69 -14.72 12.11
N GLU A 135 1.81 -15.71 12.21
CA GLU A 135 2.02 -17.04 11.61
C GLU A 135 1.99 -16.99 10.06
N SER A 136 1.41 -15.95 9.50
CA SER A 136 1.28 -15.76 8.04
C SER A 136 1.30 -14.28 7.65
N GLY A 137 2.38 -13.56 7.97
CA GLY A 137 2.52 -12.13 7.69
C GLY A 137 2.49 -11.79 6.19
N ARG A 138 1.86 -10.67 5.84
CA ARG A 138 1.77 -10.16 4.46
C ARG A 138 2.17 -8.69 4.42
N ALA A 139 3.21 -8.36 3.65
CA ALA A 139 3.60 -6.98 3.38
C ALA A 139 3.36 -6.67 1.89
N ILE A 140 2.41 -5.80 1.60
CA ILE A 140 1.97 -5.47 0.24
C ILE A 140 2.30 -4.01 -0.04
N PHE A 141 3.10 -3.77 -1.08
CA PHE A 141 3.54 -2.43 -1.48
C PHE A 141 2.89 -2.03 -2.81
N LEU A 142 2.13 -0.92 -2.81
CA LEU A 142 1.54 -0.38 -4.03
C LEU A 142 2.61 0.32 -4.87
N SER A 143 2.95 -0.31 -5.99
CA SER A 143 3.84 0.24 -7.03
C SER A 143 3.02 0.96 -8.12
N SER A 144 3.57 1.03 -9.30
CA SER A 144 2.97 1.63 -10.49
C SER A 144 3.69 1.14 -11.74
N GLY A 145 2.96 1.01 -12.84
CA GLY A 145 3.59 0.81 -14.15
C GLY A 145 4.57 1.92 -14.56
N ALA A 146 4.51 3.09 -13.91
CA ALA A 146 5.48 4.17 -14.11
C ALA A 146 6.91 3.77 -13.68
N ALA A 147 7.07 2.84 -12.73
CA ALA A 147 8.37 2.34 -12.30
C ALA A 147 9.17 1.68 -13.45
N HIS A 148 8.49 1.18 -14.48
CA HIS A 148 9.07 0.43 -15.58
C HIS A 148 8.98 1.16 -16.93
N LYS A 149 8.30 2.32 -16.98
CA LYS A 149 8.06 3.08 -18.21
C LYS A 149 8.82 4.40 -18.16
N GLY A 150 9.58 4.70 -19.20
CA GLY A 150 10.23 6.00 -19.39
C GLY A 150 9.22 7.08 -19.77
N LEU A 151 8.31 7.44 -18.88
CA LEU A 151 7.30 8.46 -19.14
C LEU A 151 7.90 9.85 -18.97
N ALA A 152 7.85 10.66 -20.04
CA ALA A 152 8.25 12.06 -19.95
C ALA A 152 7.47 12.81 -18.87
N TYR A 153 8.13 13.66 -18.13
CA TYR A 153 7.59 14.49 -17.04
C TYR A 153 7.22 13.76 -15.74
N TRP A 154 7.37 12.45 -15.65
CA TRP A 154 6.97 11.65 -14.50
C TRP A 154 8.13 11.27 -13.56
N ALA A 155 9.33 11.83 -13.79
CA ALA A 155 10.54 11.32 -13.17
C ALA A 155 10.50 11.20 -11.64
N PRO A 156 10.07 12.19 -10.83
CA PRO A 156 10.06 12.03 -9.37
C PRO A 156 9.23 10.83 -8.93
N TYR A 157 8.01 10.70 -9.48
CA TYR A 157 7.12 9.58 -9.17
C TYR A 157 7.67 8.24 -9.64
N ALA A 158 8.07 8.16 -10.91
CA ALA A 158 8.56 6.92 -11.52
C ALA A 158 9.78 6.38 -10.79
N VAL A 159 10.77 7.24 -10.51
CA VAL A 159 11.99 6.86 -9.79
C VAL A 159 11.67 6.44 -8.35
N SER A 160 10.76 7.15 -7.66
CA SER A 160 10.36 6.77 -6.30
C SER A 160 9.67 5.40 -6.27
N LYS A 161 8.84 5.07 -7.26
CA LYS A 161 8.19 3.76 -7.34
C LYS A 161 9.18 2.65 -7.71
N ALA A 162 10.15 2.91 -8.57
CA ALA A 162 11.24 1.98 -8.86
C ALA A 162 12.11 1.72 -7.60
N ALA A 163 12.41 2.76 -6.82
CA ALA A 163 13.13 2.63 -5.56
C ALA A 163 12.33 1.82 -4.52
N LEU A 164 11.01 2.05 -4.41
CA LEU A 164 10.12 1.29 -3.56
C LEU A 164 10.11 -0.21 -3.94
N GLU A 165 10.08 -0.51 -5.24
CA GLU A 165 10.14 -1.90 -5.72
C GLU A 165 11.46 -2.58 -5.38
N ALA A 166 12.58 -1.87 -5.54
CA ALA A 166 13.90 -2.40 -5.18
C ALA A 166 13.95 -2.72 -3.68
N MET A 167 13.47 -1.79 -2.83
CA MET A 167 13.37 -1.99 -1.38
C MET A 167 12.51 -3.21 -1.02
N ALA A 168 11.33 -3.34 -1.60
CA ALA A 168 10.42 -4.43 -1.31
C ALA A 168 11.00 -5.79 -1.75
N ARG A 169 11.71 -5.85 -2.88
CA ARG A 169 12.38 -7.08 -3.34
C ARG A 169 13.54 -7.48 -2.43
N SER A 170 14.35 -6.52 -1.97
CA SER A 170 15.41 -6.80 -0.99
C SER A 170 14.81 -7.37 0.28
N TYR A 171 13.75 -6.75 0.80
CA TYR A 171 13.08 -7.23 2.00
C TYR A 171 12.43 -8.61 1.82
N ALA A 172 11.89 -8.90 0.63
CA ALA A 172 11.36 -10.21 0.30
C ALA A 172 12.46 -11.31 0.36
N ASP A 173 13.66 -10.98 -0.09
CA ASP A 173 14.81 -11.92 -0.04
C ASP A 173 15.31 -12.11 1.39
N GLU A 174 15.43 -11.05 2.17
CA GLU A 174 15.81 -11.09 3.60
C GLU A 174 14.83 -11.93 4.44
N THR A 175 13.55 -11.95 4.08
CA THR A 175 12.51 -12.67 4.82
C THR A 175 12.09 -13.99 4.21
N ARG A 176 12.79 -14.48 3.19
CA ARG A 176 12.46 -15.69 2.42
C ARG A 176 12.28 -16.96 3.29
N SER A 177 13.07 -17.07 4.35
CA SER A 177 13.02 -18.21 5.28
C SER A 177 11.99 -18.06 6.41
N THR A 178 11.18 -17.00 6.39
CA THR A 178 10.15 -16.73 7.41
C THR A 178 8.75 -17.01 6.88
N ASN A 179 7.74 -16.83 7.74
CA ASN A 179 6.32 -16.91 7.36
C ASN A 179 5.81 -15.63 6.67
N LEU A 180 6.64 -14.61 6.54
CA LEU A 180 6.29 -13.36 5.89
C LEU A 180 6.39 -13.47 4.37
N ARG A 181 5.36 -13.00 3.67
CA ARG A 181 5.38 -12.86 2.21
C ARG A 181 5.29 -11.39 1.84
N VAL A 182 6.17 -10.97 0.94
CA VAL A 182 6.27 -9.59 0.48
C VAL A 182 5.87 -9.51 -0.98
N MET A 183 4.86 -8.70 -1.28
CA MET A 183 4.36 -8.55 -2.64
C MET A 183 4.36 -7.10 -3.08
N LEU A 184 4.60 -6.91 -4.36
CA LEU A 184 4.37 -5.67 -5.05
C LEU A 184 3.04 -5.75 -5.82
N VAL A 185 2.33 -4.63 -5.97
CA VAL A 185 1.12 -4.56 -6.78
C VAL A 185 1.23 -3.36 -7.72
N ASN A 186 1.18 -3.62 -9.03
CA ASN A 186 0.92 -2.60 -10.03
C ASN A 186 -0.59 -2.50 -10.26
N PRO A 187 -1.26 -1.42 -9.76
CA PRO A 187 -2.69 -1.27 -9.91
C PRO A 187 -3.11 -0.87 -11.34
N GLY A 188 -2.17 -0.43 -12.18
CA GLY A 188 -2.49 0.20 -13.46
C GLY A 188 -3.24 1.53 -13.30
N PRO A 189 -3.86 2.04 -14.38
CA PRO A 189 -4.69 3.23 -14.33
C PRO A 189 -6.05 2.90 -13.68
N LEU A 190 -6.33 3.48 -12.51
CA LEU A 190 -7.60 3.35 -11.80
C LEU A 190 -8.26 4.72 -11.64
N ARG A 191 -9.59 4.74 -11.54
CA ARG A 191 -10.40 5.93 -11.30
C ARG A 191 -10.14 6.48 -9.90
N THR A 192 -9.10 7.28 -9.76
CA THR A 192 -8.67 7.90 -8.51
C THR A 192 -8.42 9.40 -8.70
N ARG A 193 -8.44 10.16 -7.60
CA ARG A 193 -8.06 11.58 -7.64
C ARG A 193 -6.63 11.78 -8.16
N MET A 194 -5.69 10.90 -7.82
CA MET A 194 -4.31 10.96 -8.33
C MET A 194 -4.28 10.79 -9.86
N ARG A 195 -5.07 9.85 -10.40
CA ARG A 195 -5.16 9.65 -11.86
C ARG A 195 -5.76 10.84 -12.57
N ALA A 196 -6.84 11.42 -12.05
CA ALA A 196 -7.46 12.63 -12.59
C ALA A 196 -6.48 13.82 -12.60
N GLN A 197 -5.65 13.95 -11.56
CA GLN A 197 -4.59 14.96 -11.51
C GLN A 197 -3.50 14.71 -12.55
N ALA A 198 -3.12 13.45 -12.76
CA ALA A 198 -2.06 13.08 -13.70
C ALA A 198 -2.49 13.15 -15.17
N MET A 199 -3.76 12.89 -15.44
CA MET A 199 -4.34 12.79 -16.79
C MET A 199 -5.69 13.53 -16.85
N PRO A 200 -5.70 14.86 -16.79
CA PRO A 200 -6.94 15.64 -16.66
C PRO A 200 -7.87 15.58 -17.89
N GLY A 201 -7.37 15.13 -19.04
CA GLY A 201 -8.17 14.95 -20.25
C GLY A 201 -8.67 13.51 -20.48
N GLU A 202 -8.40 12.58 -19.56
CA GLU A 202 -8.85 11.20 -19.67
C GLU A 202 -10.28 11.04 -19.16
N ASP A 203 -11.12 10.33 -19.90
CA ASP A 203 -12.48 9.99 -19.43
C ASP A 203 -12.40 8.98 -18.28
N PRO A 204 -12.77 9.36 -17.04
CA PRO A 204 -12.69 8.48 -15.89
C PRO A 204 -13.62 7.26 -16.00
N MET A 205 -14.64 7.32 -16.87
CA MET A 205 -15.57 6.18 -17.07
C MET A 205 -14.96 5.03 -17.85
N THR A 206 -13.84 5.25 -18.54
CA THR A 206 -13.08 4.20 -19.24
C THR A 206 -12.16 3.41 -18.30
N LEU A 207 -11.99 3.88 -17.06
CA LEU A 207 -11.07 3.29 -16.08
C LEU A 207 -11.81 2.34 -15.14
N LYS A 208 -11.13 1.25 -14.78
CA LYS A 208 -11.52 0.42 -13.63
C LYS A 208 -11.46 1.24 -12.35
N THR A 209 -12.22 0.82 -11.35
CA THR A 209 -12.27 1.47 -10.05
C THR A 209 -11.31 0.84 -9.04
N PRO A 210 -10.99 1.49 -7.91
CA PRO A 210 -10.28 0.88 -6.80
C PRO A 210 -10.95 -0.39 -6.26
N GLU A 211 -12.28 -0.45 -6.31
CA GLU A 211 -13.11 -1.58 -5.88
C GLU A 211 -12.89 -2.81 -6.78
N ASP A 212 -12.56 -2.61 -8.07
CA ASP A 212 -12.19 -3.72 -8.97
C ASP A 212 -10.86 -4.38 -8.59
N LEU A 213 -9.94 -3.63 -7.97
CA LEU A 213 -8.67 -4.16 -7.47
C LEU A 213 -8.80 -4.83 -6.10
N ALA A 214 -9.72 -4.38 -5.27
CA ALA A 214 -9.80 -4.77 -3.86
C ALA A 214 -9.91 -6.30 -3.63
N PRO A 215 -10.68 -7.10 -4.39
CA PRO A 215 -10.71 -8.56 -4.24
C PRO A 215 -9.33 -9.22 -4.41
N HIS A 216 -8.50 -8.73 -5.33
CA HIS A 216 -7.15 -9.25 -5.53
C HIS A 216 -6.22 -8.89 -4.36
N LEU A 217 -6.42 -7.72 -3.73
CA LEU A 217 -5.69 -7.37 -2.52
C LEU A 217 -6.09 -8.27 -1.34
N VAL A 218 -7.36 -8.66 -1.24
CA VAL A 218 -7.83 -9.66 -0.25
C VAL A 218 -7.17 -11.01 -0.49
N GLU A 219 -7.09 -11.47 -1.74
CA GLU A 219 -6.43 -12.72 -2.11
C GLU A 219 -4.94 -12.71 -1.74
N ILE A 220 -4.21 -11.63 -2.09
CA ILE A 220 -2.79 -11.46 -1.77
C ILE A 220 -2.56 -11.35 -0.24
N ALA A 221 -3.54 -10.80 0.48
CA ALA A 221 -3.51 -10.67 1.93
C ALA A 221 -3.86 -11.97 2.67
N SER A 222 -4.37 -13.00 2.00
CA SER A 222 -4.83 -14.23 2.62
C SER A 222 -3.67 -15.09 3.15
N PRO A 223 -3.91 -15.97 4.15
CA PRO A 223 -2.90 -16.93 4.62
C PRO A 223 -2.44 -17.92 3.55
N GLU A 224 -3.29 -18.21 2.57
CA GLU A 224 -3.04 -19.17 1.48
C GLU A 224 -2.08 -18.62 0.43
N TRP A 225 -1.88 -17.32 0.39
CA TRP A 225 -0.96 -16.69 -0.57
C TRP A 225 0.49 -17.10 -0.29
N SER A 226 1.15 -17.73 -1.25
CA SER A 226 2.51 -18.29 -1.10
C SER A 226 3.61 -17.50 -1.81
N GLU A 227 3.25 -16.64 -2.77
CA GLU A 227 4.23 -15.90 -3.57
C GLU A 227 4.90 -14.79 -2.76
N THR A 228 6.20 -14.56 -3.03
CA THR A 228 6.98 -13.48 -2.41
C THR A 228 7.99 -12.91 -3.40
N GLY A 229 8.36 -11.64 -3.27
CA GLY A 229 9.33 -10.96 -4.13
C GLY A 229 8.85 -10.71 -5.57
N LYS A 230 7.57 -10.93 -5.83
CA LYS A 230 6.94 -10.79 -7.14
C LYS A 230 6.01 -9.55 -7.19
N ILE A 231 5.57 -9.22 -8.40
CA ILE A 231 4.61 -8.14 -8.64
C ILE A 231 3.31 -8.72 -9.22
N PHE A 232 2.18 -8.42 -8.58
CA PHE A 232 0.88 -8.62 -9.18
C PHE A 232 0.56 -7.45 -10.10
N ASP A 233 0.44 -7.72 -11.39
CA ASP A 233 0.09 -6.73 -12.41
C ASP A 233 -1.42 -6.80 -12.70
N PHE A 234 -2.18 -5.91 -12.07
CA PHE A 234 -3.64 -5.91 -12.15
C PHE A 234 -4.18 -5.74 -13.59
N PRO A 235 -3.59 -4.87 -14.46
CA PRO A 235 -4.01 -4.79 -15.86
C PRO A 235 -3.94 -6.11 -16.62
N GLN A 236 -2.98 -6.97 -16.31
CA GLN A 236 -2.83 -8.28 -16.93
C GLN A 236 -3.48 -9.42 -16.13
N GLY A 237 -3.86 -9.19 -14.87
CA GLY A 237 -4.35 -10.22 -13.97
C GLY A 237 -3.32 -11.31 -13.67
N LYS A 238 -2.02 -10.96 -13.62
CA LYS A 238 -0.93 -11.94 -13.52
C LYS A 238 0.09 -11.57 -12.43
N VAL A 239 0.64 -12.59 -11.81
CA VAL A 239 1.85 -12.47 -10.98
C VAL A 239 3.07 -12.58 -11.88
N LEU A 240 3.91 -11.56 -11.87
CA LEU A 240 5.11 -11.46 -12.68
C LEU A 240 6.37 -11.54 -11.80
N THR A 241 7.37 -12.26 -12.27
CA THR A 241 8.71 -12.22 -11.68
C THR A 241 9.49 -11.08 -12.31
N PRO A 242 10.05 -10.14 -11.53
CA PRO A 242 10.91 -9.10 -12.08
C PRO A 242 12.07 -9.72 -12.84
N GLN A 243 12.30 -9.27 -14.07
CA GLN A 243 13.42 -9.73 -14.87
C GLN A 243 14.72 -9.14 -14.32
N MET A 244 15.70 -9.98 -14.08
CA MET A 244 17.05 -9.56 -13.75
C MET A 244 17.81 -9.26 -15.05
N PRO A 245 18.66 -8.20 -15.08
CA PRO A 245 19.60 -8.05 -16.18
C PRO A 245 20.52 -9.28 -16.23
N ALA A 246 20.88 -9.67 -17.42
CA ALA A 246 21.81 -10.79 -17.64
C ALA A 246 23.23 -10.43 -17.14
#